data_c554fae47b8dd95ed0c900f38b82d213
#
_entry.id   c554fae47b8dd95ed0c900f38b82d213
#
_cell.length_a   1.000
_cell.length_b   1.000
_cell.length_c   1.000
_cell.angle_alpha   90.00
_cell.angle_beta   90.00
_cell.angle_gamma   90.00
#
_symmetry.space_group_name_H-M   'P 1'
#
loop_
_entity.id
_entity.type
_entity.pdbx_description
1 polymer ?
#
loop_
_entity_poly.entity_id
_entity_poly.type
_entity_poly.pdbx_seq_one_letter_code
_entity_poly.pdbx_strand_id
1 'polypeptide(L)'
;MQLRKGTALTGGLALAAIFIAGCAPDSSKVFQGYIEGEYVYVASPLGGALTNLAVVRGDEVKTGQLLFELERGSEAAALQQAEKNLAQAQSQLDDLNKGKRPTEIASLEAQLGGAQANLKLAAAEFERREKLGGNDVISQEELDQARAQRDADQAQVDQLTADLETARLGGREDVVRAAQDTVASQKAALDKARWSFDQKQQFAPTNAFVQDTLYRAGEWVAAGNPVVELLPPANIKVRFFVPQAVLPRIRTGQTVSVTFDGGQRAYQATVNYLSTQAEFTPPVLYNRENRAKLIFMVEAKFSPADATDLRPGQPVDVKISQ
;
A
#
# COMPACT_ATOMS: atom_id res chain seq x y z
N MET A 1 -85.79 -84.37 16.76
CA MET A 1 -86.20 -84.20 18.15
C MET A 1 -85.52 -82.99 18.72
N GLN A 2 -86.33 -81.99 19.06
CA GLN A 2 -86.05 -80.80 19.89
C GLN A 2 -84.86 -79.87 19.45
N LEU A 3 -85.09 -78.70 18.92
CA LEU A 3 -85.44 -77.38 19.58
C LEU A 3 -84.38 -76.86 20.53
N ARG A 4 -83.82 -75.74 20.23
CA ARG A 4 -83.99 -74.42 20.93
C ARG A 4 -82.91 -73.38 20.40
N LYS A 5 -83.36 -72.37 19.78
CA LYS A 5 -83.56 -70.97 20.24
C LYS A 5 -82.30 -70.31 20.86
N GLY A 6 -81.82 -69.27 20.23
CA GLY A 6 -81.79 -67.96 20.86
C GLY A 6 -80.50 -67.19 20.73
N THR A 7 -80.68 -66.10 20.23
CA THR A 7 -80.40 -64.74 20.55
C THR A 7 -79.26 -64.03 19.71
N ALA A 8 -79.74 -63.01 19.07
CA ALA A 8 -78.95 -61.99 18.42
C ALA A 8 -78.17 -61.13 19.42
N LEU A 9 -76.89 -60.76 19.10
CA LEU A 9 -76.25 -59.60 19.71
C LEU A 9 -75.52 -58.85 18.65
N THR A 10 -75.99 -57.66 18.38
CA THR A 10 -75.41 -56.59 17.58
C THR A 10 -74.18 -56.05 18.30
N GLY A 11 -73.05 -56.11 17.66
CA GLY A 11 -71.78 -55.49 18.13
C GLY A 11 -71.10 -54.70 17.02
N GLY A 12 -71.04 -53.39 17.19
CA GLY A 12 -70.67 -52.42 16.23
C GLY A 12 -69.24 -52.53 15.77
N LEU A 13 -69.04 -52.30 14.48
CA LEU A 13 -67.76 -52.22 13.79
C LEU A 13 -67.16 -50.81 14.03
N ALA A 14 -66.22 -50.66 15.00
CA ALA A 14 -65.46 -49.47 15.22
C ALA A 14 -64.30 -49.45 14.18
N LEU A 15 -64.45 -48.60 13.15
CA LEU A 15 -63.47 -48.34 12.14
C LEU A 15 -62.37 -47.48 12.76
N ALA A 16 -61.20 -48.06 13.19
CA ALA A 16 -60.01 -47.36 13.60
C ALA A 16 -59.28 -46.85 12.36
N ALA A 17 -59.51 -45.58 12.04
CA ALA A 17 -58.72 -44.85 11.04
C ALA A 17 -57.31 -44.58 11.61
N ILE A 18 -56.35 -45.42 11.26
CA ILE A 18 -54.89 -45.16 11.52
C ILE A 18 -54.48 -44.07 10.58
N PHE A 19 -54.33 -42.83 11.09
CA PHE A 19 -53.58 -41.73 10.44
C PHE A 19 -52.13 -42.15 10.36
N ILE A 20 -51.71 -42.71 9.24
CA ILE A 20 -50.29 -42.79 8.84
C ILE A 20 -49.90 -41.36 8.49
N ALA A 21 -49.35 -40.65 9.47
CA ALA A 21 -48.57 -39.43 9.21
C ALA A 21 -47.33 -39.86 8.41
N GLY A 22 -47.46 -39.89 7.10
CA GLY A 22 -46.34 -40.05 6.19
C GLY A 22 -45.40 -38.86 6.39
N CYS A 23 -44.25 -39.08 7.00
CA CYS A 23 -43.12 -38.18 6.83
C CYS A 23 -42.87 -38.08 5.33
N ALA A 24 -43.39 -37.03 4.70
CA ALA A 24 -42.94 -36.67 3.36
C ALA A 24 -41.44 -36.41 3.47
N PRO A 25 -40.58 -37.09 2.70
CA PRO A 25 -39.15 -36.75 2.70
C PRO A 25 -39.06 -35.30 2.28
N ASP A 26 -38.39 -34.51 3.12
CA ASP A 26 -38.07 -33.12 2.83
C ASP A 26 -37.34 -33.07 1.48
N SER A 27 -38.05 -32.68 0.43
CA SER A 27 -37.52 -32.60 -0.94
C SER A 27 -36.66 -31.36 -1.12
N SER A 28 -35.83 -31.05 -0.12
CA SER A 28 -34.79 -30.07 -0.26
C SER A 28 -33.87 -30.57 -1.37
N LYS A 29 -33.94 -29.93 -2.54
CA LYS A 29 -33.09 -30.30 -3.68
C LYS A 29 -31.64 -30.10 -3.30
N VAL A 30 -30.89 -31.21 -3.30
CA VAL A 30 -29.46 -31.22 -3.09
C VAL A 30 -28.77 -30.92 -4.42
N PHE A 31 -27.87 -29.98 -4.45
CA PHE A 31 -27.07 -29.61 -5.63
C PHE A 31 -25.64 -30.01 -5.39
N GLN A 32 -25.03 -30.63 -6.40
CA GLN A 32 -23.62 -31.01 -6.32
C GLN A 32 -22.73 -29.83 -6.68
N GLY A 33 -21.60 -29.75 -5.99
CA GLY A 33 -20.60 -28.75 -6.17
C GLY A 33 -19.23 -29.18 -5.69
N TYR A 34 -18.33 -28.25 -5.61
CA TYR A 34 -16.99 -28.46 -5.06
C TYR A 34 -16.47 -27.17 -4.40
N ILE A 35 -15.52 -27.33 -3.50
CA ILE A 35 -14.80 -26.21 -2.92
C ILE A 35 -13.80 -25.70 -3.92
N GLU A 36 -13.78 -24.39 -4.12
CA GLU A 36 -12.82 -23.68 -4.99
C GLU A 36 -12.02 -22.68 -4.17
N GLY A 37 -10.74 -22.53 -4.49
CA GLY A 37 -9.84 -21.54 -3.92
C GLY A 37 -9.39 -20.55 -4.98
N GLU A 38 -9.44 -19.26 -4.67
CA GLU A 38 -8.83 -18.21 -5.49
C GLU A 38 -7.46 -17.86 -4.91
N TYR A 39 -6.42 -18.27 -5.61
CA TYR A 39 -5.05 -18.13 -5.16
C TYR A 39 -4.52 -16.72 -5.37
N VAL A 40 -3.64 -16.30 -4.47
CA VAL A 40 -2.89 -15.05 -4.55
C VAL A 40 -1.44 -15.39 -4.88
N TYR A 41 -0.99 -14.94 -6.04
CA TYR A 41 0.36 -15.16 -6.54
C TYR A 41 1.27 -14.01 -6.09
N VAL A 42 2.27 -14.31 -5.25
CA VAL A 42 3.21 -13.31 -4.76
C VAL A 42 4.46 -13.33 -5.62
N ALA A 43 4.72 -12.19 -6.26
CA ALA A 43 5.84 -11.97 -7.17
C ALA A 43 6.58 -10.68 -6.82
N SER A 44 7.87 -10.62 -7.13
CA SER A 44 8.62 -9.37 -7.11
C SER A 44 8.53 -8.66 -8.47
N PRO A 45 8.35 -7.34 -8.52
CA PRO A 45 8.42 -6.59 -9.77
C PRO A 45 9.84 -6.50 -10.35
N LEU A 46 10.85 -6.95 -9.60
CA LEU A 46 12.25 -6.99 -10.00
C LEU A 46 12.77 -8.43 -10.02
N GLY A 47 13.58 -8.80 -11.02
CA GLY A 47 14.21 -10.11 -11.10
C GLY A 47 15.46 -10.23 -10.23
N GLY A 48 15.87 -11.47 -9.93
CA GLY A 48 17.08 -11.78 -9.18
C GLY A 48 17.17 -13.26 -8.81
N ALA A 49 18.33 -13.69 -8.31
CA ALA A 49 18.45 -15.03 -7.74
C ALA A 49 17.68 -15.10 -6.41
N LEU A 50 16.93 -16.17 -6.18
CA LEU A 50 16.23 -16.42 -4.93
C LEU A 50 17.26 -16.81 -3.86
N THR A 51 17.53 -15.91 -2.93
CA THR A 51 18.54 -16.14 -1.87
C THR A 51 17.95 -16.79 -0.63
N ASN A 52 16.69 -16.46 -0.32
CA ASN A 52 16.00 -17.00 0.84
C ASN A 52 14.53 -17.26 0.52
N LEU A 53 14.05 -18.45 0.84
CA LEU A 53 12.64 -18.82 0.84
C LEU A 53 12.26 -19.14 2.28
N ALA A 54 11.54 -18.19 2.91
CA ALA A 54 11.26 -18.21 4.35
C ALA A 54 10.05 -19.10 4.72
N VAL A 55 9.37 -19.65 3.72
CA VAL A 55 8.15 -20.45 3.90
C VAL A 55 8.23 -21.74 3.06
N VAL A 56 7.49 -22.75 3.48
CA VAL A 56 7.33 -24.00 2.76
C VAL A 56 5.85 -24.30 2.49
N ARG A 57 5.58 -25.16 1.53
CA ARG A 57 4.22 -25.60 1.23
C ARG A 57 3.53 -26.18 2.47
N GLY A 58 2.33 -25.70 2.76
CA GLY A 58 1.52 -26.10 3.91
C GLY A 58 1.65 -25.19 5.14
N ASP A 59 2.54 -24.21 5.12
CA ASP A 59 2.67 -23.24 6.20
C ASP A 59 1.46 -22.30 6.27
N GLU A 60 1.17 -21.81 7.46
CA GLU A 60 0.29 -20.67 7.68
C GLU A 60 1.10 -19.40 7.83
N VAL A 61 0.77 -18.37 7.05
CA VAL A 61 1.45 -17.08 7.10
C VAL A 61 0.51 -15.98 7.56
N LYS A 62 1.08 -15.01 8.27
CA LYS A 62 0.37 -13.80 8.71
C LYS A 62 0.72 -12.62 7.81
N THR A 63 -0.20 -11.68 7.70
CA THR A 63 0.04 -10.41 7.01
C THR A 63 1.35 -9.77 7.47
N GLY A 64 2.21 -9.39 6.53
CA GLY A 64 3.51 -8.79 6.79
C GLY A 64 4.63 -9.80 7.11
N GLN A 65 4.38 -11.10 7.12
CA GLN A 65 5.40 -12.12 7.28
C GLN A 65 6.24 -12.23 6.01
N LEU A 66 7.57 -12.30 6.16
CA LEU A 66 8.49 -12.50 5.03
C LEU A 66 8.20 -13.84 4.34
N LEU A 67 8.06 -13.82 3.03
CA LEU A 67 7.86 -15.01 2.20
C LEU A 67 9.16 -15.40 1.51
N PHE A 68 9.79 -14.48 0.84
CA PHE A 68 11.05 -14.73 0.15
C PHE A 68 11.89 -13.46 -0.04
N GLU A 69 13.15 -13.68 -0.37
CA GLU A 69 14.12 -12.63 -0.65
C GLU A 69 14.93 -12.97 -1.90
N LEU A 70 15.03 -12.00 -2.82
CA LEU A 70 15.91 -12.06 -3.97
C LEU A 70 17.25 -11.40 -3.66
N GLU A 71 18.29 -11.77 -4.42
CA GLU A 71 19.59 -11.09 -4.36
C GLU A 71 19.41 -9.58 -4.55
N ARG A 72 19.97 -8.77 -3.63
CA ARG A 72 19.77 -7.32 -3.56
C ARG A 72 21.06 -6.53 -3.36
N GLY A 73 22.22 -7.13 -3.63
CA GLY A 73 23.51 -6.46 -3.44
C GLY A 73 23.66 -5.23 -4.31
N SER A 74 23.22 -5.29 -5.56
CA SER A 74 23.22 -4.16 -6.48
C SER A 74 22.28 -3.03 -6.03
N GLU A 75 21.11 -3.36 -5.55
CA GLU A 75 20.13 -2.38 -5.05
C GLU A 75 20.59 -1.74 -3.73
N ALA A 76 21.26 -2.51 -2.86
CA ALA A 76 21.88 -2.00 -1.63
C ALA A 76 22.98 -0.97 -1.96
N ALA A 77 23.85 -1.27 -2.93
CA ALA A 77 24.87 -0.35 -3.39
C ALA A 77 24.26 0.92 -4.03
N ALA A 78 23.21 0.78 -4.83
CA ALA A 78 22.51 1.90 -5.44
C ALA A 78 21.80 2.77 -4.39
N LEU A 79 21.21 2.19 -3.37
CA LEU A 79 20.60 2.90 -2.23
C LEU A 79 21.65 3.71 -1.49
N GLN A 80 22.78 3.10 -1.14
CA GLN A 80 23.87 3.78 -0.46
C GLN A 80 24.44 4.94 -1.31
N GLN A 81 24.60 4.76 -2.62
CA GLN A 81 25.02 5.83 -3.52
C GLN A 81 24.04 6.99 -3.54
N ALA A 82 22.73 6.72 -3.61
CA ALA A 82 21.70 7.75 -3.60
C ALA A 82 21.66 8.52 -2.26
N GLU A 83 21.86 7.83 -1.13
CA GLU A 83 22.00 8.48 0.18
C GLU A 83 23.18 9.46 0.23
N LYS A 84 24.33 9.07 -0.31
CA LYS A 84 25.51 9.94 -0.37
C LYS A 84 25.31 11.13 -1.29
N ASN A 85 24.66 10.94 -2.45
CA ASN A 85 24.34 12.01 -3.37
C ASN A 85 23.38 13.04 -2.74
N LEU A 86 22.36 12.59 -2.03
CA LEU A 86 21.45 13.48 -1.30
C LEU A 86 22.20 14.27 -0.22
N ALA A 87 23.02 13.59 0.59
CA ALA A 87 23.82 14.25 1.63
C ALA A 87 24.77 15.31 1.04
N GLN A 88 25.40 15.03 -0.12
CA GLN A 88 26.23 16.00 -0.83
C GLN A 88 25.42 17.22 -1.27
N ALA A 89 24.25 17.02 -1.90
CA ALA A 89 23.37 18.09 -2.35
C ALA A 89 22.88 18.96 -1.18
N GLN A 90 22.53 18.34 -0.05
CA GLN A 90 22.16 19.05 1.18
C GLN A 90 23.30 19.91 1.72
N SER A 91 24.54 19.35 1.77
CA SER A 91 25.72 20.11 2.21
C SER A 91 26.02 21.31 1.31
N GLN A 92 25.80 21.17 -0.01
CA GLN A 92 25.96 22.26 -0.97
C GLN A 92 24.88 23.36 -0.75
N LEU A 93 23.65 22.98 -0.51
CA LEU A 93 22.57 23.92 -0.19
C LEU A 93 22.84 24.63 1.14
N ASP A 94 23.29 23.92 2.15
CA ASP A 94 23.66 24.50 3.45
C ASP A 94 24.81 25.48 3.34
N ASP A 95 25.79 25.19 2.47
CA ASP A 95 26.90 26.11 2.22
C ASP A 95 26.44 27.40 1.50
N LEU A 96 25.55 27.25 0.50
CA LEU A 96 24.94 28.41 -0.18
C LEU A 96 24.06 29.27 0.74
N ASN A 97 23.43 28.68 1.75
CA ASN A 97 22.64 29.45 2.72
C ASN A 97 23.48 30.21 3.76
N LYS A 98 24.77 29.90 3.86
CA LYS A 98 25.71 30.61 4.73
C LYS A 98 26.30 31.79 3.99
N GLY A 99 26.49 32.91 4.70
CA GLY A 99 27.35 33.99 4.23
C GLY A 99 28.83 33.61 4.27
N LYS A 100 29.70 34.61 4.18
CA LYS A 100 31.16 34.41 4.35
C LYS A 100 31.47 33.79 5.72
N ARG A 101 32.67 33.22 5.83
CA ARG A 101 33.11 32.60 7.10
C ARG A 101 33.11 33.61 8.24
N PRO A 102 32.84 33.22 9.49
CA PRO A 102 32.81 34.14 10.63
C PRO A 102 34.08 34.95 10.80
N THR A 103 35.27 34.41 10.44
CA THR A 103 36.55 35.11 10.48
C THR A 103 36.68 36.18 9.40
N GLU A 104 36.08 35.99 8.22
CA GLU A 104 36.05 37.00 7.15
C GLU A 104 35.11 38.15 7.51
N ILE A 105 33.94 37.81 8.11
CA ILE A 105 33.01 38.81 8.63
C ILE A 105 33.66 39.67 9.73
N ALA A 106 34.32 39.02 10.70
CA ALA A 106 35.04 39.71 11.79
C ALA A 106 36.15 40.66 11.23
N SER A 107 36.83 40.24 10.16
CA SER A 107 37.83 41.11 9.51
C SER A 107 37.18 42.35 8.89
N LEU A 108 36.03 42.22 8.19
CA LEU A 108 35.28 43.34 7.63
C LEU A 108 34.73 44.24 8.73
N GLU A 109 34.24 43.70 9.85
CA GLU A 109 33.79 44.45 11.01
C GLU A 109 34.93 45.30 11.63
N ALA A 110 36.13 44.73 11.74
CA ALA A 110 37.31 45.48 12.22
C ALA A 110 37.71 46.60 11.28
N GLN A 111 37.65 46.38 9.94
CA GLN A 111 37.90 47.40 8.94
C GLN A 111 36.87 48.54 9.02
N LEU A 112 35.59 48.21 9.13
CA LEU A 112 34.51 49.18 9.31
C LEU A 112 34.71 50.00 10.57
N GLY A 113 35.07 49.35 11.69
CA GLY A 113 35.40 50.05 12.93
C GLY A 113 36.54 51.06 12.79
N GLY A 114 37.60 50.70 12.05
CA GLY A 114 38.70 51.61 11.69
C GLY A 114 38.25 52.79 10.83
N ALA A 115 37.47 52.55 9.78
CA ALA A 115 36.92 53.62 8.93
C ALA A 115 35.98 54.58 9.70
N GLN A 116 35.16 54.04 10.58
CA GLN A 116 34.28 54.87 11.47
C GLN A 116 35.10 55.76 12.41
N ALA A 117 36.21 55.27 12.95
CA ALA A 117 37.10 56.06 13.77
C ALA A 117 37.74 57.21 12.97
N ASN A 118 38.19 56.94 11.72
CA ASN A 118 38.73 57.98 10.82
C ASN A 118 37.68 59.02 10.46
N LEU A 119 36.46 58.60 10.10
CA LEU A 119 35.36 59.52 9.82
C LEU A 119 35.03 60.40 11.03
N LYS A 120 35.03 59.84 12.23
CA LYS A 120 34.79 60.58 13.46
C LYS A 120 35.87 61.68 13.66
N LEU A 121 37.12 61.35 13.39
CA LEU A 121 38.21 62.35 13.46
C LEU A 121 38.03 63.43 12.39
N ALA A 122 37.84 63.07 11.12
CA ALA A 122 37.67 64.02 10.03
C ALA A 122 36.45 64.92 10.19
N ALA A 123 35.32 64.39 10.72
CA ALA A 123 34.11 65.15 11.04
C ALA A 123 34.38 66.21 12.14
N ALA A 124 35.08 65.80 13.22
CA ALA A 124 35.47 66.72 14.27
C ALA A 124 36.44 67.85 13.80
N GLU A 125 37.35 67.48 12.90
CA GLU A 125 38.25 68.46 12.28
C GLU A 125 37.51 69.42 11.35
N PHE A 126 36.59 68.92 10.52
CA PHE A 126 35.75 69.76 9.67
C PHE A 126 34.88 70.70 10.50
N GLU A 127 34.17 70.23 11.54
CA GLU A 127 33.35 71.05 12.42
C GLU A 127 34.21 72.16 13.10
N ARG A 128 35.43 71.81 13.52
CA ARG A 128 36.37 72.82 14.13
C ARG A 128 36.75 73.90 13.13
N ARG A 129 37.10 73.53 11.89
CA ARG A 129 37.48 74.43 10.83
C ARG A 129 36.29 75.30 10.38
N GLU A 130 35.11 74.70 10.26
CA GLU A 130 33.87 75.42 9.95
C GLU A 130 33.59 76.55 10.97
N LYS A 131 33.75 76.31 12.26
CA LYS A 131 33.60 77.29 13.33
C LYS A 131 34.67 78.40 13.26
N LEU A 132 35.89 78.08 12.81
CA LEU A 132 36.98 79.02 12.66
C LEU A 132 36.85 79.88 11.38
N GLY A 133 36.34 79.26 10.28
CA GLY A 133 36.14 79.92 8.99
C GLY A 133 35.10 81.09 9.08
N GLY A 134 34.12 80.99 9.97
CA GLY A 134 33.17 82.09 10.21
C GLY A 134 33.79 83.35 10.80
N ASN A 135 35.09 83.31 11.20
CA ASN A 135 35.81 84.44 11.80
C ASN A 135 37.00 84.90 10.95
N ASP A 136 37.06 84.59 9.68
CA ASP A 136 38.19 84.88 8.72
C ASP A 136 39.56 84.33 9.19
N VAL A 137 39.63 83.33 10.02
CA VAL A 137 40.88 82.82 10.62
C VAL A 137 41.52 81.72 9.77
N ILE A 138 40.76 81.03 8.85
CA ILE A 138 41.23 80.00 7.96
C ILE A 138 40.85 80.28 6.53
N SER A 139 41.63 79.68 5.57
CA SER A 139 41.35 79.83 4.14
C SER A 139 40.17 78.98 3.72
N GLN A 140 39.45 79.37 2.65
CA GLN A 140 38.41 78.56 2.04
C GLN A 140 38.93 77.19 1.54
N GLU A 141 40.21 77.18 1.05
CA GLU A 141 40.87 75.96 0.63
C GLU A 141 41.01 74.95 1.76
N GLU A 142 41.40 75.40 2.96
CA GLU A 142 41.54 74.52 4.14
C GLU A 142 40.19 73.96 4.60
N LEU A 143 39.09 74.72 4.48
CA LEU A 143 37.75 74.25 4.77
C LEU A 143 37.28 73.23 3.75
N ASP A 144 37.53 73.49 2.44
CA ASP A 144 37.14 72.59 1.36
C ASP A 144 37.95 71.28 1.42
N GLN A 145 39.23 71.32 1.80
CA GLN A 145 40.03 70.11 2.06
C GLN A 145 39.47 69.28 3.22
N ALA A 146 39.09 69.89 4.32
CA ALA A 146 38.50 69.18 5.47
C ALA A 146 37.16 68.54 5.12
N ARG A 147 36.34 69.25 4.32
CA ARG A 147 35.09 68.71 3.81
C ARG A 147 35.32 67.51 2.91
N ALA A 148 36.25 67.64 1.95
CA ALA A 148 36.58 66.56 1.06
C ALA A 148 37.10 65.31 1.79
N GLN A 149 37.91 65.48 2.84
CA GLN A 149 38.38 64.35 3.66
C GLN A 149 37.23 63.65 4.41
N ARG A 150 36.34 64.44 5.08
CA ARG A 150 35.17 63.89 5.76
C ARG A 150 34.29 63.10 4.78
N ASP A 151 34.04 63.67 3.59
CA ASP A 151 33.18 63.03 2.57
C ASP A 151 33.83 61.74 2.01
N ALA A 152 35.15 61.74 1.86
CA ALA A 152 35.89 60.52 1.46
C ALA A 152 35.84 59.45 2.53
N ASP A 153 36.01 59.78 3.82
CA ASP A 153 35.91 58.83 4.93
C ASP A 153 34.47 58.33 5.11
N GLN A 154 33.43 59.17 4.88
CA GLN A 154 32.04 58.72 4.85
C GLN A 154 31.81 57.72 3.73
N ALA A 155 32.27 57.99 2.52
CA ALA A 155 32.16 57.07 1.40
C ALA A 155 32.82 55.68 1.69
N GLN A 156 33.96 55.71 2.41
CA GLN A 156 34.64 54.50 2.84
C GLN A 156 33.83 53.68 3.86
N VAL A 157 33.17 54.35 4.83
CA VAL A 157 32.25 53.72 5.80
C VAL A 157 31.05 53.09 5.06
N ASP A 158 30.47 53.84 4.11
CA ASP A 158 29.30 53.35 3.34
C ASP A 158 29.66 52.13 2.51
N GLN A 159 30.86 52.17 1.86
CA GLN A 159 31.40 51.01 1.08
C GLN A 159 31.57 49.78 1.98
N LEU A 160 32.26 49.91 3.13
CA LEU A 160 32.52 48.76 4.03
C LEU A 160 31.25 48.26 4.66
N THR A 161 30.25 49.10 4.88
CA THR A 161 28.91 48.71 5.36
C THR A 161 28.23 47.83 4.31
N ALA A 162 28.22 48.28 3.04
CA ALA A 162 27.64 47.46 1.95
C ALA A 162 28.38 46.15 1.72
N ASP A 163 29.72 46.16 1.85
CA ASP A 163 30.53 44.96 1.75
C ASP A 163 30.22 43.97 2.88
N LEU A 164 30.04 44.47 4.10
CA LEU A 164 29.65 43.63 5.26
C LEU A 164 28.24 43.06 5.12
N GLU A 165 27.29 43.85 4.66
CA GLU A 165 25.93 43.36 4.36
C GLU A 165 25.99 42.25 3.30
N THR A 166 26.73 42.48 2.19
CA THR A 166 26.94 41.49 1.15
C THR A 166 27.61 40.20 1.66
N ALA A 167 28.60 40.39 2.57
CA ALA A 167 29.30 39.24 3.17
C ALA A 167 28.42 38.38 4.10
N ARG A 168 27.42 38.97 4.70
CA ARG A 168 26.43 38.27 5.55
C ARG A 168 25.34 37.59 4.77
N LEU A 169 25.09 37.99 3.53
CA LEU A 169 24.14 37.34 2.66
C LEU A 169 24.68 35.96 2.22
N GLY A 170 23.78 34.99 2.09
CA GLY A 170 24.05 33.71 1.45
C GLY A 170 24.15 33.85 -0.08
N GLY A 171 24.07 32.73 -0.77
CA GLY A 171 24.01 32.70 -2.23
C GLY A 171 22.82 33.49 -2.78
N ARG A 172 22.93 33.88 -4.07
CA ARG A 172 21.80 34.53 -4.76
C ARG A 172 20.57 33.62 -4.73
N GLU A 173 19.39 34.20 -4.59
CA GLU A 173 18.11 33.49 -4.43
C GLU A 173 17.89 32.41 -5.52
N ASP A 174 18.22 32.73 -6.79
CA ASP A 174 18.08 31.77 -7.89
C ASP A 174 19.05 30.59 -7.77
N VAL A 175 20.26 30.81 -7.25
CA VAL A 175 21.26 29.76 -7.03
C VAL A 175 20.83 28.86 -5.87
N VAL A 176 20.30 29.45 -4.79
CA VAL A 176 19.74 28.71 -3.66
C VAL A 176 18.54 27.88 -4.11
N ARG A 177 17.65 28.44 -4.93
CA ARG A 177 16.50 27.71 -5.49
C ARG A 177 16.95 26.54 -6.36
N ALA A 178 17.92 26.73 -7.25
CA ALA A 178 18.49 25.66 -8.08
C ALA A 178 19.12 24.54 -7.22
N ALA A 179 19.77 24.89 -6.10
CA ALA A 179 20.29 23.91 -5.16
C ALA A 179 19.18 23.16 -4.42
N GLN A 180 18.09 23.83 -4.05
CA GLN A 180 16.88 23.20 -3.48
C GLN A 180 16.26 22.21 -4.46
N ASP A 181 16.13 22.57 -5.74
CA ASP A 181 15.64 21.69 -6.80
C ASP A 181 16.55 20.47 -6.97
N THR A 182 17.87 20.66 -6.81
CA THR A 182 18.85 19.57 -6.83
C THR A 182 18.63 18.62 -5.66
N VAL A 183 18.44 19.13 -4.43
CA VAL A 183 18.13 18.32 -3.25
C VAL A 183 16.82 17.53 -3.46
N ALA A 184 15.77 18.17 -4.00
CA ALA A 184 14.52 17.50 -4.31
C ALA A 184 14.69 16.37 -5.33
N SER A 185 15.50 16.61 -6.38
CA SER A 185 15.84 15.59 -7.38
C SER A 185 16.58 14.39 -6.78
N GLN A 186 17.60 14.65 -5.93
CA GLN A 186 18.36 13.58 -5.28
C GLN A 186 17.49 12.80 -4.26
N LYS A 187 16.55 13.47 -3.61
CA LYS A 187 15.58 12.81 -2.73
C LYS A 187 14.69 11.85 -3.52
N ALA A 188 14.17 12.27 -4.67
CA ALA A 188 13.38 11.39 -5.53
C ALA A 188 14.21 10.18 -6.05
N ALA A 189 15.50 10.39 -6.34
CA ALA A 189 16.42 9.31 -6.71
C ALA A 189 16.65 8.33 -5.55
N LEU A 190 16.77 8.82 -4.31
CA LEU A 190 16.87 8.00 -3.11
C LEU A 190 15.60 7.18 -2.89
N ASP A 191 14.42 7.79 -3.01
CA ASP A 191 13.13 7.11 -2.84
C ASP A 191 12.96 5.98 -3.86
N LYS A 192 13.39 6.20 -5.12
CA LYS A 192 13.41 5.17 -6.15
C LYS A 192 14.38 4.02 -5.81
N ALA A 193 15.58 4.33 -5.36
CA ALA A 193 16.59 3.32 -5.00
C ALA A 193 16.11 2.48 -3.81
N ARG A 194 15.50 3.12 -2.80
CA ARG A 194 14.90 2.45 -1.64
C ARG A 194 13.76 1.54 -2.06
N TRP A 195 12.84 2.04 -2.88
CA TRP A 195 11.76 1.20 -3.41
C TRP A 195 12.32 -0.04 -4.11
N SER A 196 13.33 0.11 -4.98
CA SER A 196 13.94 -1.02 -5.69
C SER A 196 14.56 -2.03 -4.72
N PHE A 197 15.23 -1.56 -3.66
CA PHE A 197 15.81 -2.41 -2.62
C PHE A 197 14.74 -3.16 -1.84
N ASP A 198 13.65 -2.49 -1.46
CA ASP A 198 12.55 -3.07 -0.69
C ASP A 198 11.79 -4.12 -1.52
N GLN A 199 11.64 -3.92 -2.85
CA GLN A 199 10.95 -4.88 -3.73
C GLN A 199 11.68 -6.22 -3.88
N LYS A 200 12.92 -6.33 -3.44
CA LYS A 200 13.64 -7.62 -3.40
C LYS A 200 13.22 -8.52 -2.24
N GLN A 201 12.49 -8.01 -1.28
CA GLN A 201 11.83 -8.78 -0.22
C GLN A 201 10.32 -8.72 -0.41
N GLN A 202 9.68 -9.88 -0.37
CA GLN A 202 8.23 -9.96 -0.52
C GLN A 202 7.60 -10.56 0.72
N PHE A 203 6.52 -9.94 1.13
CA PHE A 203 5.80 -10.25 2.36
C PHE A 203 4.37 -10.71 2.05
N ALA A 204 3.78 -11.47 2.95
CA ALA A 204 2.40 -11.92 2.83
C ALA A 204 1.44 -10.71 2.88
N PRO A 205 0.62 -10.49 1.84
CA PRO A 205 -0.33 -9.37 1.79
C PRO A 205 -1.51 -9.57 2.74
N THR A 206 -1.80 -10.81 3.13
CA THR A 206 -2.90 -11.19 4.01
C THR A 206 -2.57 -12.50 4.71
N ASN A 207 -3.34 -12.84 5.76
CA ASN A 207 -3.27 -14.16 6.38
C ASN A 207 -3.70 -15.23 5.37
N ALA A 208 -2.87 -16.26 5.17
CA ALA A 208 -3.12 -17.27 4.16
C ALA A 208 -2.38 -18.58 4.46
N PHE A 209 -2.78 -19.65 3.78
CA PHE A 209 -1.99 -20.88 3.66
C PHE A 209 -1.05 -20.78 2.46
N VAL A 210 0.17 -21.29 2.59
CA VAL A 210 1.10 -21.49 1.48
C VAL A 210 0.66 -22.72 0.70
N GLN A 211 0.04 -22.49 -0.45
CA GLN A 211 -0.42 -23.57 -1.31
C GLN A 211 0.74 -24.25 -2.03
N ASP A 212 1.63 -23.46 -2.60
CA ASP A 212 2.85 -23.97 -3.25
C ASP A 212 3.97 -22.93 -3.24
N THR A 213 5.21 -23.43 -3.47
CA THR A 213 6.41 -22.65 -3.72
C THR A 213 6.94 -23.04 -5.09
N LEU A 214 6.92 -22.07 -6.02
CA LEU A 214 7.16 -22.32 -7.45
C LEU A 214 8.65 -22.29 -7.82
N TYR A 215 9.50 -21.79 -6.93
CA TYR A 215 10.95 -21.69 -7.07
C TYR A 215 11.65 -22.21 -5.83
N ARG A 216 12.94 -22.53 -5.99
CA ARG A 216 13.84 -22.95 -4.90
C ARG A 216 14.98 -21.98 -4.72
N ALA A 217 15.55 -21.94 -3.51
CA ALA A 217 16.73 -21.13 -3.23
C ALA A 217 17.87 -21.48 -4.21
N GLY A 218 18.49 -20.45 -4.77
CA GLY A 218 19.51 -20.53 -5.82
C GLY A 218 18.98 -20.39 -7.25
N GLU A 219 17.68 -20.48 -7.49
CA GLU A 219 17.10 -20.29 -8.83
C GLU A 219 16.95 -18.82 -9.17
N TRP A 220 17.03 -18.49 -10.45
CA TRP A 220 16.78 -17.14 -10.97
C TRP A 220 15.28 -16.94 -11.21
N VAL A 221 14.74 -15.88 -10.61
CA VAL A 221 13.35 -15.45 -10.76
C VAL A 221 13.31 -14.23 -11.68
N ALA A 222 12.56 -14.32 -12.77
CA ALA A 222 12.32 -13.16 -13.62
C ALA A 222 11.31 -12.19 -12.98
N ALA A 223 11.39 -10.91 -13.32
CA ALA A 223 10.46 -9.88 -12.85
C ALA A 223 9.01 -10.26 -13.15
N GLY A 224 8.13 -10.16 -12.15
CA GLY A 224 6.70 -10.48 -12.27
C GLY A 224 6.37 -11.98 -12.19
N ASN A 225 7.35 -12.88 -12.13
CA ASN A 225 7.06 -14.29 -11.95
C ASN A 225 6.74 -14.59 -10.48
N PRO A 226 5.63 -15.31 -10.21
CA PRO A 226 5.25 -15.67 -8.85
C PRO A 226 6.23 -16.69 -8.26
N VAL A 227 6.60 -16.49 -7.01
CA VAL A 227 7.46 -17.40 -6.24
C VAL A 227 6.65 -18.22 -5.25
N VAL A 228 5.63 -17.62 -4.65
CA VAL A 228 4.78 -18.26 -3.65
C VAL A 228 3.31 -18.09 -4.06
N GLU A 229 2.58 -19.19 -3.95
CA GLU A 229 1.14 -19.25 -4.14
C GLU A 229 0.46 -19.35 -2.79
N LEU A 230 -0.38 -18.35 -2.46
CA LEU A 230 -1.10 -18.25 -1.21
C LEU A 230 -2.59 -18.53 -1.40
N LEU A 231 -3.19 -19.18 -0.42
CA LEU A 231 -4.64 -19.36 -0.34
C LEU A 231 -5.19 -18.68 0.92
N PRO A 232 -5.69 -17.44 0.81
CA PRO A 232 -6.39 -16.80 1.91
C PRO A 232 -7.69 -17.52 2.22
N PRO A 233 -8.05 -17.76 3.50
CA PRO A 233 -9.35 -18.37 3.85
C PRO A 233 -10.55 -17.59 3.30
N ALA A 234 -10.46 -16.27 3.19
CA ALA A 234 -11.52 -15.44 2.62
C ALA A 234 -11.77 -15.69 1.12
N ASN A 235 -10.83 -16.33 0.43
CA ASN A 235 -10.90 -16.67 -0.98
C ASN A 235 -11.41 -18.10 -1.24
N ILE A 236 -11.76 -18.82 -0.19
CA ILE A 236 -12.37 -20.15 -0.30
C ILE A 236 -13.88 -19.99 -0.45
N LYS A 237 -14.42 -20.59 -1.50
CA LYS A 237 -15.84 -20.56 -1.85
C LYS A 237 -16.33 -21.94 -2.26
N VAL A 238 -17.63 -22.13 -2.23
CA VAL A 238 -18.28 -23.28 -2.86
C VAL A 238 -18.80 -22.85 -4.23
N ARG A 239 -18.52 -23.67 -5.23
CA ARG A 239 -19.10 -23.58 -6.56
C ARG A 239 -20.03 -24.77 -6.77
N PHE A 240 -21.29 -24.50 -7.08
CA PHE A 240 -22.28 -25.52 -7.31
C PHE A 240 -23.16 -25.19 -8.51
N PHE A 241 -23.85 -26.21 -9.04
CA PHE A 241 -24.58 -26.08 -10.28
C PHE A 241 -26.07 -26.33 -10.07
N VAL A 242 -26.88 -25.41 -10.57
CA VAL A 242 -28.33 -25.49 -10.42
C VAL A 242 -29.02 -25.54 -11.76
N PRO A 243 -30.08 -26.35 -11.93
CA PRO A 243 -30.89 -26.35 -13.15
C PRO A 243 -31.59 -25.02 -13.37
N GLN A 244 -31.84 -24.64 -14.64
CA GLN A 244 -32.53 -23.42 -15.03
C GLN A 244 -33.85 -23.18 -14.26
N ALA A 245 -34.61 -24.25 -13.98
CA ALA A 245 -35.88 -24.16 -13.27
C ALA A 245 -35.77 -23.71 -11.81
N VAL A 246 -34.58 -23.83 -11.19
CA VAL A 246 -34.30 -23.45 -9.79
C VAL A 246 -33.70 -22.06 -9.70
N LEU A 247 -32.92 -21.64 -10.72
CA LEU A 247 -32.20 -20.37 -10.73
C LEU A 247 -33.04 -19.14 -10.33
N PRO A 248 -34.32 -18.98 -10.79
CA PRO A 248 -35.13 -17.84 -10.41
C PRO A 248 -35.48 -17.74 -8.92
N ARG A 249 -35.26 -18.82 -8.15
CA ARG A 249 -35.53 -18.89 -6.71
C ARG A 249 -34.31 -18.53 -5.86
N ILE A 250 -33.13 -18.41 -6.50
CA ILE A 250 -31.87 -18.11 -5.80
C ILE A 250 -31.63 -16.61 -5.88
N ARG A 251 -31.15 -16.03 -4.79
CA ARG A 251 -30.80 -14.61 -4.70
C ARG A 251 -29.41 -14.46 -4.11
N THR A 252 -28.67 -13.45 -4.58
CA THR A 252 -27.46 -13.01 -3.91
C THR A 252 -27.78 -12.61 -2.48
N GLY A 253 -26.94 -13.01 -1.53
CA GLY A 253 -27.17 -12.81 -0.09
C GLY A 253 -27.94 -13.96 0.60
N GLN A 254 -28.48 -14.91 -0.16
CA GLN A 254 -29.16 -16.08 0.40
C GLN A 254 -28.16 -17.05 1.03
N THR A 255 -28.48 -17.60 2.20
CA THR A 255 -27.67 -18.61 2.87
C THR A 255 -27.96 -20.01 2.30
N VAL A 256 -26.92 -20.78 2.10
CA VAL A 256 -26.97 -22.17 1.69
C VAL A 256 -26.22 -23.04 2.69
N SER A 257 -26.66 -24.27 2.88
CA SER A 257 -26.03 -25.26 3.73
C SER A 257 -25.19 -26.22 2.89
N VAL A 258 -23.92 -26.33 3.23
CA VAL A 258 -22.91 -27.13 2.50
C VAL A 258 -22.50 -28.30 3.37
N THR A 259 -22.58 -29.53 2.84
CA THR A 259 -22.18 -30.75 3.54
C THR A 259 -21.18 -31.54 2.69
N PHE A 260 -20.32 -32.30 3.33
CA PHE A 260 -19.30 -33.14 2.71
C PHE A 260 -19.67 -34.62 2.93
N ASP A 261 -19.26 -35.46 2.01
CA ASP A 261 -19.38 -36.91 2.18
C ASP A 261 -18.55 -37.36 3.39
N GLY A 262 -19.23 -38.03 4.34
CA GLY A 262 -18.61 -38.46 5.61
C GLY A 262 -18.44 -37.37 6.67
N GLY A 263 -18.78 -36.11 6.37
CA GLY A 263 -18.75 -34.99 7.33
C GLY A 263 -20.03 -34.95 8.18
N GLN A 264 -19.88 -34.77 9.50
CA GLN A 264 -21.04 -34.62 10.41
C GLN A 264 -21.52 -33.15 10.55
N ARG A 265 -20.72 -32.19 10.06
CA ARG A 265 -21.00 -30.76 10.18
C ARG A 265 -21.49 -30.18 8.86
N ALA A 266 -22.55 -29.38 8.94
CA ALA A 266 -22.99 -28.54 7.84
C ALA A 266 -22.38 -27.13 7.99
N TYR A 267 -21.77 -26.63 6.92
CA TYR A 267 -21.20 -25.30 6.84
C TYR A 267 -22.20 -24.35 6.20
N GLN A 268 -22.24 -23.11 6.67
CA GLN A 268 -23.09 -22.09 6.08
C GLN A 268 -22.29 -21.25 5.10
N ALA A 269 -22.83 -21.07 3.89
CA ALA A 269 -22.23 -20.20 2.90
C ALA A 269 -23.28 -19.20 2.38
N THR A 270 -22.85 -18.01 2.00
CA THR A 270 -23.71 -16.96 1.47
C THR A 270 -23.48 -16.81 -0.02
N VAL A 271 -24.55 -16.93 -0.82
CA VAL A 271 -24.52 -16.77 -2.28
C VAL A 271 -24.02 -15.37 -2.60
N ASN A 272 -22.92 -15.28 -3.34
CA ASN A 272 -22.31 -14.02 -3.76
C ASN A 272 -22.34 -13.80 -5.28
N TYR A 273 -22.48 -14.87 -6.07
CA TYR A 273 -22.51 -14.78 -7.52
C TYR A 273 -23.43 -15.82 -8.14
N LEU A 274 -24.14 -15.40 -9.21
CA LEU A 274 -24.94 -16.25 -10.06
C LEU A 274 -24.46 -16.03 -11.50
N SER A 275 -24.07 -17.12 -12.19
CA SER A 275 -23.63 -17.02 -13.59
C SER A 275 -24.78 -16.53 -14.48
N THR A 276 -24.46 -15.59 -15.37
CA THR A 276 -25.36 -15.10 -16.42
C THR A 276 -25.35 -16.01 -17.66
N GLN A 277 -24.39 -16.94 -17.72
CA GLN A 277 -24.25 -17.88 -18.83
C GLN A 277 -24.53 -19.30 -18.33
N ALA A 278 -25.25 -20.07 -19.14
CA ALA A 278 -25.42 -21.48 -18.88
C ALA A 278 -24.14 -22.26 -19.18
N GLU A 279 -23.80 -23.18 -18.28
CA GLU A 279 -22.75 -24.16 -18.56
C GLU A 279 -23.37 -25.41 -19.19
N PHE A 280 -22.65 -25.98 -20.15
CA PHE A 280 -23.09 -27.13 -20.91
C PHE A 280 -22.27 -28.36 -20.57
N THR A 281 -22.95 -29.48 -20.29
CA THR A 281 -22.36 -30.78 -20.52
C THR A 281 -22.45 -31.10 -22.03
N PRO A 282 -21.35 -31.24 -22.75
CA PRO A 282 -21.39 -31.51 -24.20
C PRO A 282 -21.98 -32.89 -24.51
N PRO A 283 -22.63 -33.06 -25.69
CA PRO A 283 -23.05 -32.15 -26.72
C PRO A 283 -24.55 -31.87 -26.67
N VAL A 284 -24.96 -30.61 -26.74
CA VAL A 284 -26.38 -30.26 -26.62
C VAL A 284 -26.87 -29.47 -27.83
N LEU A 285 -27.73 -30.11 -28.65
CA LEU A 285 -28.60 -29.40 -29.59
C LEU A 285 -29.73 -28.72 -28.82
N TYR A 286 -29.99 -27.43 -29.18
CA TYR A 286 -31.04 -26.61 -28.56
C TYR A 286 -32.44 -27.13 -28.94
N ASN A 287 -32.98 -28.06 -28.13
CA ASN A 287 -34.37 -28.46 -28.23
C ASN A 287 -35.07 -28.34 -26.83
N ARG A 288 -36.40 -28.50 -26.80
CA ARG A 288 -37.19 -28.33 -25.57
C ARG A 288 -36.78 -29.29 -24.44
N GLU A 289 -36.35 -30.48 -24.79
CA GLU A 289 -35.92 -31.52 -23.84
C GLU A 289 -34.54 -31.24 -23.24
N ASN A 290 -33.68 -30.57 -24.00
CA ASN A 290 -32.33 -30.22 -23.54
C ASN A 290 -32.28 -28.94 -22.67
N ARG A 291 -33.34 -28.10 -22.66
CA ARG A 291 -33.46 -26.97 -21.71
C ARG A 291 -33.45 -27.43 -20.25
N ALA A 292 -33.94 -28.64 -19.95
CA ALA A 292 -33.90 -29.22 -18.62
C ALA A 292 -32.46 -29.60 -18.17
N LYS A 293 -31.51 -29.67 -19.10
CA LYS A 293 -30.10 -29.99 -18.88
C LYS A 293 -29.20 -28.76 -18.75
N LEU A 294 -29.76 -27.53 -18.94
CA LEU A 294 -29.01 -26.29 -18.72
C LEU A 294 -28.80 -26.12 -17.24
N ILE A 295 -27.55 -26.03 -16.86
CA ILE A 295 -27.12 -25.75 -15.50
C ILE A 295 -26.46 -24.39 -15.42
N PHE A 296 -26.63 -23.72 -14.30
CA PHE A 296 -26.03 -22.43 -14.03
C PHE A 296 -25.13 -22.54 -12.82
N MET A 297 -23.94 -22.01 -12.93
CA MET A 297 -23.00 -21.93 -11.82
C MET A 297 -23.47 -20.90 -10.81
N VAL A 298 -23.40 -21.28 -9.55
CA VAL A 298 -23.63 -20.41 -8.39
C VAL A 298 -22.43 -20.51 -7.48
N GLU A 299 -21.95 -19.37 -7.01
CA GLU A 299 -20.88 -19.31 -6.01
C GLU A 299 -21.42 -18.79 -4.68
N ALA A 300 -20.95 -19.39 -3.58
CA ALA A 300 -21.23 -18.91 -2.25
C ALA A 300 -19.96 -18.89 -1.39
N LYS A 301 -19.81 -17.84 -0.59
CA LYS A 301 -18.66 -17.63 0.30
C LYS A 301 -18.94 -18.13 1.70
N PHE A 302 -17.94 -18.74 2.30
CA PHE A 302 -17.94 -19.13 3.71
C PHE A 302 -17.51 -17.97 4.61
N SER A 303 -17.78 -18.08 5.90
CA SER A 303 -17.09 -17.24 6.88
C SER A 303 -15.59 -17.59 6.89
N PRO A 304 -14.69 -16.63 7.13
CA PRO A 304 -13.24 -16.91 7.17
C PRO A 304 -12.88 -17.98 8.24
N ALA A 305 -13.62 -18.07 9.32
CA ALA A 305 -13.41 -19.06 10.37
C ALA A 305 -13.76 -20.47 9.92
N ASP A 306 -14.84 -20.64 9.15
CA ASP A 306 -15.24 -21.95 8.62
C ASP A 306 -14.34 -22.37 7.43
N ALA A 307 -13.85 -21.41 6.69
CA ALA A 307 -13.04 -21.65 5.49
C ALA A 307 -11.66 -22.29 5.78
N THR A 308 -11.12 -22.13 7.00
CA THR A 308 -9.83 -22.74 7.38
C THR A 308 -9.83 -24.26 7.33
N ASP A 309 -10.99 -24.89 7.56
CA ASP A 309 -11.15 -26.35 7.58
C ASP A 309 -11.35 -26.93 6.18
N LEU A 310 -11.62 -26.08 5.17
CA LEU A 310 -12.02 -26.50 3.84
C LEU A 310 -10.82 -26.61 2.90
N ARG A 311 -10.85 -27.59 2.02
CA ARG A 311 -9.78 -27.82 1.03
C ARG A 311 -10.33 -27.68 -0.39
N PRO A 312 -9.70 -26.88 -1.26
CA PRO A 312 -10.08 -26.80 -2.67
C PRO A 312 -10.08 -28.21 -3.33
N GLY A 313 -11.04 -28.41 -4.22
CA GLY A 313 -11.24 -29.67 -4.91
C GLY A 313 -12.13 -30.69 -4.19
N GLN A 314 -12.54 -30.45 -2.94
CA GLN A 314 -13.45 -31.35 -2.24
C GLN A 314 -14.87 -31.28 -2.85
N PRO A 315 -15.48 -32.43 -3.21
CA PRO A 315 -16.88 -32.48 -3.61
C PRO A 315 -17.80 -32.18 -2.42
N VAL A 316 -18.89 -31.50 -2.70
CA VAL A 316 -19.87 -31.10 -1.69
C VAL A 316 -21.30 -31.20 -2.18
N ASP A 317 -22.20 -31.40 -1.23
CA ASP A 317 -23.64 -31.30 -1.41
C ASP A 317 -24.15 -29.98 -0.83
N VAL A 318 -24.86 -29.21 -1.67
CA VAL A 318 -25.40 -27.90 -1.28
C VAL A 318 -26.92 -27.97 -1.20
N LYS A 319 -27.46 -27.53 -0.07
CA LYS A 319 -28.90 -27.36 0.16
C LYS A 319 -29.24 -25.89 0.26
N ILE A 320 -30.23 -25.46 -0.50
CA ILE A 320 -30.72 -24.08 -0.46
C ILE A 320 -31.76 -24.00 0.66
N SER A 321 -31.50 -23.13 1.66
CA SER A 321 -32.50 -22.82 2.70
C SER A 321 -33.65 -22.05 2.05
N GLN A 322 -34.88 -22.55 2.30
CA GLN A 322 -36.11 -21.92 1.82
C GLN A 322 -36.42 -20.63 2.59
#